data_19de8a65abf761d167b9650597b106de
#
_entry.id   19de8a65abf761d167b9650597b106de
#
_cell.length_a   1.000
_cell.length_b   1.000
_cell.length_c   1.000
_cell.angle_alpha   90.00
_cell.angle_beta   90.00
_cell.angle_gamma   90.00
#
_symmetry.space_group_name_H-M   'P 1'
#
loop_
_entity.id
_entity.type
_entity.pdbx_description
1 polymer ?
#
loop_
_entity_poly.entity_id
_entity_poly.type
_entity_poly.pdbx_seq_one_letter_code
_entity_poly.pdbx_strand_id
1 'polypeptide(L)'
;MIVPNNGARVMTEAVRTEPTPIPHRAVPTPTPVPSPIPMPAPVRTAAAGPAPISVPFEAHAPLPVPTAPASGIRRPEPLAQPEPAVRYEAPARSESPARQEVVVQGIGASGAVFNAPAQPIDELLRQMLAVGEGVSDLFFMVGRPPQVENFGKLSAVSGTVYGSSLQAADTEGLARALVRENPRLIEDLRNTGSCDCSYAVEGLARFRVNVFKQKGTFAMVLRKLNTKIPSIADLKLPPVFQKMIKEKTGLIFVTGATGSGKTTTLAAMLNELNETGAQHIVTLEDPVEFLHPHKEATFCQREMGKDFSTFAMGLRAALRQAPKVILVGEIRDRETMEIALTAAETGHVVYSTLHTISAGQTINRVLGMFSKDEEKQVRERLAETVRWIVSQRLAPKVGGGRVMVAEVMGSNMRSREAIQLGENDVRSFADIIEQSRPDGWGTFEQNLTEKYEQGLITEETAMLLSVNKSRMRQKLDIANKHLGKDTATSDGFKLAKGADDEEEEHDVNSMNGFSSKPAAAPAPAAPAPAPLGDLKLKK
;
A
#
# COMPACT_ATOMS: atom_id res chain seq x y z
N MET A 1 5.42 46.73 66.49
CA MET A 1 4.30 47.67 66.56
C MET A 1 3.19 47.06 65.70
N ILE A 2 2.28 46.43 66.32
CA ILE A 2 0.84 46.68 66.41
C ILE A 2 0.13 46.58 65.05
N VAL A 3 -0.47 45.42 64.69
CA VAL A 3 -1.83 44.91 64.96
C VAL A 3 -2.98 45.84 64.47
N PRO A 4 -4.13 45.31 64.18
CA PRO A 4 -4.71 44.46 63.19
C PRO A 4 -5.91 45.15 62.48
N ASN A 5 -6.54 44.52 61.49
CA ASN A 5 -7.98 44.72 61.41
C ASN A 5 -8.75 43.61 60.75
N ASN A 6 -9.80 43.27 61.42
CA ASN A 6 -10.97 42.47 61.11
C ASN A 6 -11.71 42.91 59.84
N GLY A 7 -12.36 41.99 59.22
CA GLY A 7 -13.41 42.33 58.28
C GLY A 7 -14.15 41.15 57.67
N ALA A 8 -15.09 40.64 58.39
CA ALA A 8 -16.40 40.14 57.97
C ALA A 8 -16.50 39.12 56.79
N ARG A 9 -16.85 37.90 57.18
CA ARG A 9 -17.58 36.91 56.39
C ARG A 9 -18.97 37.48 56.01
N VAL A 10 -19.26 37.58 54.74
CA VAL A 10 -20.63 37.63 54.25
C VAL A 10 -20.92 36.26 53.63
N MET A 11 -21.77 35.51 54.32
CA MET A 11 -22.41 34.32 53.79
C MET A 11 -23.50 34.79 52.83
N THR A 12 -23.35 34.51 51.56
CA THR A 12 -24.46 34.59 50.61
C THR A 12 -25.06 33.19 50.44
N GLU A 13 -26.25 33.07 50.92
CA GLU A 13 -27.16 31.94 50.78
C GLU A 13 -27.40 31.66 49.30
N ALA A 14 -27.05 30.45 48.85
CA ALA A 14 -27.36 29.98 47.51
C ALA A 14 -28.84 29.53 47.47
N VAL A 15 -29.66 30.34 46.87
CA VAL A 15 -31.06 30.01 46.53
C VAL A 15 -31.01 28.86 45.50
N ARG A 16 -31.44 27.68 45.94
CA ARG A 16 -31.78 26.56 45.06
C ARG A 16 -33.03 26.91 44.28
N THR A 17 -32.93 27.22 43.01
CA THR A 17 -34.07 27.22 42.08
C THR A 17 -34.24 25.81 41.54
N GLU A 18 -35.38 25.20 41.85
CA GLU A 18 -35.81 23.94 41.22
C GLU A 18 -36.03 24.14 39.72
N PRO A 19 -35.63 23.18 38.86
CA PRO A 19 -35.89 23.27 37.44
C PRO A 19 -37.38 23.03 37.14
N THR A 20 -37.96 23.96 36.42
CA THR A 20 -39.32 23.89 35.85
C THR A 20 -39.44 22.68 34.92
N PRO A 21 -40.52 21.88 34.98
CA PRO A 21 -40.70 20.74 34.11
C PRO A 21 -40.96 21.18 32.66
N ILE A 22 -40.19 20.62 31.75
CA ILE A 22 -40.34 20.80 30.31
C ILE A 22 -41.64 20.11 29.87
N PRO A 23 -42.54 20.76 29.11
CA PRO A 23 -43.76 20.12 28.63
C PRO A 23 -43.43 18.99 27.66
N HIS A 24 -43.90 17.79 27.92
CA HIS A 24 -43.83 16.64 27.06
C HIS A 24 -44.53 16.94 25.73
N ARG A 25 -43.73 17.02 24.66
CA ARG A 25 -44.22 17.07 23.28
C ARG A 25 -44.87 15.74 22.97
N ALA A 26 -46.17 15.76 22.68
CA ALA A 26 -46.95 14.57 22.32
C ALA A 26 -46.30 13.87 21.12
N VAL A 27 -46.04 12.57 21.28
CA VAL A 27 -45.58 11.68 20.21
C VAL A 27 -46.76 11.52 19.25
N PRO A 28 -46.58 11.83 17.92
CA PRO A 28 -47.65 11.57 16.97
C PRO A 28 -47.89 10.06 16.85
N THR A 29 -49.12 9.65 16.97
CA THR A 29 -49.60 8.30 16.70
C THR A 29 -49.27 7.89 15.26
N PRO A 30 -48.75 6.68 15.02
CA PRO A 30 -48.48 6.22 13.65
C PRO A 30 -49.77 6.06 12.87
N THR A 31 -49.83 6.69 11.71
CA THR A 31 -50.90 6.50 10.71
C THR A 31 -50.91 5.05 10.25
N PRO A 32 -52.10 4.42 10.11
CA PRO A 32 -52.17 3.04 9.61
C PRO A 32 -51.67 2.95 8.17
N VAL A 33 -50.78 1.98 7.95
CA VAL A 33 -50.25 1.63 6.63
C VAL A 33 -51.40 1.06 5.81
N PRO A 34 -51.65 1.56 4.58
CA PRO A 34 -52.69 0.98 3.70
C PRO A 34 -52.26 -0.45 3.28
N SER A 35 -53.23 -1.36 3.32
CA SER A 35 -53.07 -2.75 2.92
C SER A 35 -52.61 -2.85 1.45
N PRO A 36 -51.76 -3.81 1.10
CA PRO A 36 -51.27 -3.97 -0.28
C PRO A 36 -52.40 -4.34 -1.20
N ILE A 37 -52.50 -3.64 -2.32
CA ILE A 37 -53.42 -3.92 -3.42
C ILE A 37 -53.06 -5.29 -4.01
N PRO A 38 -54.00 -6.22 -4.21
CA PRO A 38 -53.71 -7.51 -4.83
C PRO A 38 -53.28 -7.32 -6.29
N MET A 39 -52.13 -7.86 -6.65
CA MET A 39 -51.65 -7.90 -8.03
C MET A 39 -52.55 -8.80 -8.86
N PRO A 40 -52.93 -8.40 -10.11
CA PRO A 40 -53.65 -9.27 -11.02
C PRO A 40 -52.78 -10.46 -11.44
N ALA A 41 -53.41 -11.64 -11.52
CA ALA A 41 -52.78 -12.86 -11.96
C ALA A 41 -52.24 -12.74 -13.40
N PRO A 42 -51.09 -13.39 -13.73
CA PRO A 42 -50.54 -13.32 -15.07
C PRO A 42 -51.47 -14.00 -16.07
N VAL A 43 -51.87 -13.25 -17.08
CA VAL A 43 -52.62 -13.76 -18.24
C VAL A 43 -51.67 -14.66 -19.03
N ARG A 44 -51.99 -15.94 -19.10
CA ARG A 44 -51.35 -16.88 -20.04
C ARG A 44 -51.80 -16.55 -21.47
N THR A 45 -51.00 -15.84 -22.23
CA THR A 45 -51.10 -15.80 -23.69
C THR A 45 -50.38 -17.02 -24.23
N ALA A 46 -51.14 -17.97 -24.73
CA ALA A 46 -50.65 -19.06 -25.54
C ALA A 46 -50.24 -18.49 -26.91
N ALA A 47 -48.98 -18.29 -27.15
CA ALA A 47 -48.45 -18.09 -28.49
C ALA A 47 -47.96 -19.45 -28.99
N ALA A 48 -48.66 -19.95 -30.02
CA ALA A 48 -48.25 -21.11 -30.78
C ALA A 48 -46.94 -20.81 -31.51
N GLY A 49 -45.85 -21.44 -31.07
CA GLY A 49 -44.60 -21.46 -31.80
C GLY A 49 -44.66 -22.40 -33.00
N PRO A 50 -43.92 -22.12 -34.07
CA PRO A 50 -43.90 -22.98 -35.25
C PRO A 50 -43.22 -24.32 -34.92
N ALA A 51 -43.74 -25.39 -35.55
CA ALA A 51 -43.31 -26.76 -35.42
C ALA A 51 -41.80 -26.93 -35.74
N PRO A 52 -41.09 -27.84 -35.07
CA PRO A 52 -39.70 -28.13 -35.41
C PRO A 52 -39.57 -28.82 -36.75
N ILE A 53 -38.73 -28.29 -37.62
CA ILE A 53 -38.34 -28.90 -38.89
C ILE A 53 -37.40 -30.07 -38.53
N SER A 54 -37.85 -31.29 -38.76
CA SER A 54 -37.05 -32.51 -38.69
C SER A 54 -36.14 -32.59 -39.91
N VAL A 55 -34.85 -32.45 -39.70
CA VAL A 55 -33.81 -32.76 -40.68
C VAL A 55 -33.44 -34.23 -40.49
N PRO A 56 -33.38 -35.07 -41.53
CA PRO A 56 -32.99 -36.47 -41.39
C PRO A 56 -31.50 -36.56 -41.03
N PHE A 57 -31.22 -37.27 -39.96
CA PHE A 57 -29.85 -37.59 -39.54
C PHE A 57 -29.38 -38.78 -40.38
N GLU A 58 -28.52 -38.54 -41.37
CA GLU A 58 -27.79 -39.62 -42.05
C GLU A 58 -26.71 -40.18 -41.10
N ALA A 59 -26.86 -41.46 -40.80
CA ALA A 59 -25.88 -42.20 -39.99
C ALA A 59 -24.62 -42.44 -40.82
N HIS A 60 -23.56 -41.71 -40.53
CA HIS A 60 -22.22 -42.06 -41.01
C HIS A 60 -21.66 -43.22 -40.18
N ALA A 61 -21.25 -44.28 -40.88
CA ALA A 61 -20.58 -45.44 -40.33
C ALA A 61 -19.27 -45.06 -39.59
N PRO A 62 -18.93 -45.74 -38.48
CA PRO A 62 -17.72 -45.46 -37.75
C PRO A 62 -16.47 -45.88 -38.53
N LEU A 63 -15.46 -45.00 -38.55
CA LEU A 63 -14.13 -45.28 -39.07
C LEU A 63 -13.40 -46.32 -38.21
N PRO A 64 -12.59 -47.21 -38.79
CA PRO A 64 -11.90 -48.25 -38.03
C PRO A 64 -10.81 -47.71 -37.14
N VAL A 65 -10.82 -48.10 -35.87
CA VAL A 65 -9.77 -47.84 -34.86
C VAL A 65 -8.56 -48.71 -35.16
N PRO A 66 -7.33 -48.17 -35.17
CA PRO A 66 -6.14 -48.99 -35.32
C PRO A 66 -5.91 -49.82 -34.02
N THR A 67 -5.81 -51.13 -34.17
CA THR A 67 -5.43 -52.07 -33.10
C THR A 67 -3.96 -51.89 -32.75
N ALA A 68 -3.68 -51.48 -31.51
CA ALA A 68 -2.36 -51.57 -30.90
C ALA A 68 -2.12 -52.96 -30.30
N PRO A 69 -0.86 -53.47 -30.27
CA PRO A 69 -0.57 -54.81 -29.82
C PRO A 69 -0.75 -54.96 -28.30
N ALA A 70 -1.29 -56.10 -27.91
CA ALA A 70 -1.51 -56.52 -26.51
C ALA A 70 -0.17 -56.64 -25.76
N SER A 71 0.07 -55.74 -24.82
CA SER A 71 1.05 -55.91 -23.76
C SER A 71 0.33 -56.35 -22.49
N GLY A 72 0.76 -57.48 -21.94
CA GLY A 72 0.11 -58.25 -20.89
C GLY A 72 -0.14 -57.46 -19.60
N ILE A 73 -1.40 -57.44 -19.20
CA ILE A 73 -1.83 -56.98 -17.91
C ILE A 73 -1.45 -58.02 -16.86
N ARG A 74 -0.42 -57.73 -16.04
CA ARG A 74 -0.21 -58.44 -14.79
C ARG A 74 -1.33 -58.06 -13.82
N ARG A 75 -2.02 -59.06 -13.28
CA ARG A 75 -2.95 -58.90 -12.16
C ARG A 75 -2.21 -58.27 -10.97
N PRO A 76 -2.80 -57.28 -10.27
CA PRO A 76 -2.24 -56.81 -9.00
C PRO A 76 -2.38 -57.92 -7.94
N GLU A 77 -1.28 -58.16 -7.22
CA GLU A 77 -1.27 -59.03 -6.02
C GLU A 77 -2.18 -58.43 -4.92
N PRO A 78 -2.77 -59.27 -4.07
CA PRO A 78 -3.61 -58.82 -2.97
C PRO A 78 -2.79 -58.03 -1.96
N LEU A 79 -3.28 -56.87 -1.55
CA LEU A 79 -2.75 -56.02 -0.48
C LEU A 79 -2.60 -56.87 0.80
N ALA A 80 -1.39 -56.93 1.34
CA ALA A 80 -1.07 -57.51 2.64
C ALA A 80 -1.91 -56.81 3.73
N GLN A 81 -2.41 -57.61 4.66
CA GLN A 81 -3.17 -57.13 5.82
C GLN A 81 -2.26 -56.24 6.70
N PRO A 82 -2.80 -55.18 7.34
CA PRO A 82 -2.02 -54.35 8.24
C PRO A 82 -1.60 -55.15 9.48
N GLU A 83 -0.33 -55.08 9.80
CA GLU A 83 0.23 -55.62 11.05
C GLU A 83 -0.43 -54.92 12.27
N PRO A 84 -0.60 -55.63 13.41
CA PRO A 84 -1.21 -55.10 14.61
C PRO A 84 -0.35 -53.98 15.21
N ALA A 85 -1.01 -52.87 15.57
CA ALA A 85 -0.44 -51.71 16.20
C ALA A 85 0.42 -52.07 17.42
N VAL A 86 1.71 -51.78 17.35
CA VAL A 86 2.63 -51.80 18.48
C VAL A 86 2.20 -50.75 19.49
N ARG A 87 1.76 -51.19 20.66
CA ARG A 87 1.53 -50.28 21.80
C ARG A 87 2.87 -49.75 22.24
N TYR A 88 3.09 -48.45 22.04
CA TYR A 88 4.15 -47.72 22.71
C TYR A 88 3.74 -47.51 24.17
N GLU A 89 4.39 -48.24 25.08
CA GLU A 89 4.42 -47.88 26.49
C GLU A 89 5.25 -46.60 26.64
N ALA A 90 4.67 -45.58 27.30
CA ALA A 90 5.37 -44.35 27.64
C ALA A 90 6.54 -44.66 28.59
N PRO A 91 7.76 -44.20 28.31
CA PRO A 91 8.86 -44.36 29.26
C PRO A 91 8.62 -43.51 30.50
N ALA A 92 8.87 -44.13 31.67
CA ALA A 92 8.82 -43.55 32.98
C ALA A 92 9.65 -42.26 33.03
N ARG A 93 9.12 -41.22 33.70
CA ARG A 93 9.83 -40.00 34.03
C ARG A 93 11.14 -40.32 34.77
N SER A 94 12.27 -40.15 34.08
CA SER A 94 13.58 -40.11 34.72
C SER A 94 13.86 -38.65 35.08
N GLU A 95 14.34 -38.46 36.28
CA GLU A 95 14.75 -37.20 36.90
C GLU A 95 15.76 -36.46 36.01
N SER A 96 15.58 -35.15 35.88
CA SER A 96 16.46 -34.27 35.15
C SER A 96 17.90 -34.32 35.70
N PRO A 97 18.90 -34.63 34.88
CA PRO A 97 20.26 -34.30 35.26
C PRO A 97 20.51 -32.80 35.05
N ALA A 98 21.28 -32.25 35.97
CA ALA A 98 21.71 -30.85 36.00
C ALA A 98 22.22 -30.37 34.61
N ARG A 99 21.82 -29.17 34.23
CA ARG A 99 22.35 -28.45 33.08
C ARG A 99 23.88 -28.45 33.11
N GLN A 100 24.49 -29.27 32.29
CA GLN A 100 25.86 -29.04 31.85
C GLN A 100 25.80 -28.05 30.69
N GLU A 101 26.42 -26.90 30.88
CA GLU A 101 26.70 -25.92 29.82
C GLU A 101 27.55 -26.62 28.74
N VAL A 102 26.94 -26.93 27.62
CA VAL A 102 27.68 -27.33 26.41
C VAL A 102 28.24 -26.06 25.80
N VAL A 103 29.50 -25.80 26.09
CA VAL A 103 30.29 -24.80 25.38
C VAL A 103 30.50 -25.31 23.96
N VAL A 104 29.70 -24.83 23.01
CA VAL A 104 29.95 -25.03 21.59
C VAL A 104 31.09 -24.09 21.19
N GLN A 105 32.31 -24.66 21.14
CA GLN A 105 33.45 -23.96 20.53
C GLN A 105 33.20 -23.83 19.03
N GLY A 106 32.68 -22.66 18.61
CA GLY A 106 32.67 -22.24 17.21
C GLY A 106 34.09 -21.80 16.82
N ILE A 107 34.72 -22.52 15.92
CA ILE A 107 36.00 -22.15 15.33
C ILE A 107 35.81 -20.91 14.49
N GLY A 108 36.06 -19.74 15.06
CA GLY A 108 36.21 -18.48 14.35
C GLY A 108 37.71 -18.25 14.10
N ALA A 109 38.07 -17.93 12.88
CA ALA A 109 39.42 -17.54 12.51
C ALA A 109 39.78 -16.15 13.08
N SER A 110 39.98 -16.08 14.33
CA SER A 110 40.88 -15.18 15.14
C SER A 110 40.51 -15.42 16.59
N GLY A 111 41.49 -15.95 17.37
CA GLY A 111 41.33 -16.27 18.79
C GLY A 111 41.28 -14.99 19.64
N ALA A 112 40.13 -14.35 19.69
CA ALA A 112 39.82 -13.31 20.67
C ALA A 112 38.81 -13.87 21.67
N VAL A 113 39.24 -14.08 22.89
CA VAL A 113 38.40 -14.44 24.03
C VAL A 113 37.48 -13.26 24.33
N PHE A 114 36.16 -13.48 24.21
CA PHE A 114 35.14 -12.49 24.53
C PHE A 114 35.05 -12.31 26.05
N ASN A 115 35.66 -11.27 26.58
CA ASN A 115 35.52 -10.84 27.96
C ASN A 115 35.09 -9.36 28.01
N ALA A 116 33.82 -9.11 27.69
CA ALA A 116 33.09 -7.97 28.22
C ALA A 116 31.62 -8.36 28.36
N PRO A 117 30.93 -8.05 29.46
CA PRO A 117 29.50 -8.19 29.55
C PRO A 117 28.91 -7.22 28.50
N ALA A 118 28.43 -7.77 27.38
CA ALA A 118 27.69 -6.99 26.41
C ALA A 118 26.53 -6.35 27.16
N GLN A 119 26.45 -5.02 27.15
CA GLN A 119 25.26 -4.32 27.62
C GLN A 119 24.06 -4.94 26.86
N PRO A 120 22.98 -5.35 27.54
CA PRO A 120 21.83 -5.85 26.85
C PRO A 120 21.43 -4.86 25.77
N ILE A 121 21.24 -5.31 24.54
CA ILE A 121 20.92 -4.44 23.40
C ILE A 121 19.71 -3.54 23.70
N ASP A 122 18.74 -4.05 24.47
CA ASP A 122 17.56 -3.31 24.88
C ASP A 122 17.89 -2.04 25.66
N GLU A 123 18.89 -2.12 26.54
CA GLU A 123 19.33 -0.96 27.33
C GLU A 123 20.05 0.07 26.45
N LEU A 124 20.88 -0.39 25.52
CA LEU A 124 21.49 0.50 24.53
C LEU A 124 20.44 1.22 23.68
N LEU A 125 19.42 0.49 23.20
CA LEU A 125 18.34 1.08 22.43
C LEU A 125 17.51 2.08 23.25
N ARG A 126 17.30 1.83 24.56
CA ARG A 126 16.67 2.81 25.45
C ARG A 126 17.48 4.10 25.54
N GLN A 127 18.78 4.00 25.77
CA GLN A 127 19.69 5.16 25.84
C GLN A 127 19.68 5.95 24.52
N MET A 128 19.70 5.26 23.39
CA MET A 128 19.66 5.90 22.08
C MET A 128 18.35 6.63 21.81
N LEU A 129 17.21 6.07 22.22
CA LEU A 129 15.91 6.71 22.06
C LEU A 129 15.69 7.88 23.03
N ALA A 130 16.38 7.89 24.18
CA ALA A 130 16.31 8.98 25.16
C ALA A 130 16.97 10.28 24.67
N VAL A 131 17.71 10.26 23.56
CA VAL A 131 18.33 11.45 22.94
C VAL A 131 17.28 12.48 22.50
N GLY A 132 16.09 12.05 22.10
CA GLY A 132 15.01 12.96 21.72
C GLY A 132 13.80 12.25 21.11
N GLU A 133 12.66 12.95 21.13
CA GLU A 133 11.40 12.42 20.59
C GLU A 133 11.43 12.22 19.05
N GLY A 134 12.27 12.99 18.36
CA GLY A 134 12.39 12.94 16.89
C GLY A 134 13.31 11.86 16.34
N VAL A 135 13.78 10.92 17.20
CA VAL A 135 14.65 9.82 16.75
C VAL A 135 13.87 8.88 15.84
N SER A 136 14.38 8.76 14.60
CA SER A 136 13.80 7.92 13.54
C SER A 136 14.63 6.67 13.24
N ASP A 137 15.95 6.83 13.11
CA ASP A 137 16.85 5.75 12.72
C ASP A 137 18.07 5.70 13.64
N LEU A 138 18.53 4.48 13.93
CA LEU A 138 19.70 4.19 14.75
C LEU A 138 20.74 3.48 13.91
N PHE A 139 22.01 3.88 14.06
CA PHE A 139 23.11 3.42 13.22
C PHE A 139 24.24 2.85 14.07
N PHE A 140 24.72 1.68 13.67
CA PHE A 140 25.85 0.99 14.30
C PHE A 140 26.86 0.62 13.22
N MET A 141 28.00 1.31 13.22
CA MET A 141 29.05 1.13 12.22
C MET A 141 30.43 1.13 12.89
N VAL A 142 31.30 0.26 12.45
CA VAL A 142 32.70 0.21 12.94
C VAL A 142 33.39 1.55 12.69
N GLY A 143 34.16 2.01 13.69
CA GLY A 143 34.88 3.28 13.64
C GLY A 143 34.02 4.52 13.94
N ARG A 144 32.77 4.34 14.34
CA ARG A 144 31.89 5.41 14.81
C ARG A 144 31.23 5.01 16.12
N PRO A 145 30.88 5.98 17.00
CA PRO A 145 30.01 5.69 18.14
C PRO A 145 28.61 5.29 17.63
N PRO A 146 27.78 4.68 18.48
CA PRO A 146 26.35 4.56 18.17
C PRO A 146 25.77 5.93 17.82
N GLN A 147 24.98 6.02 16.74
CA GLN A 147 24.43 7.28 16.23
C GLN A 147 22.91 7.16 16.05
N VAL A 148 22.23 8.30 16.19
CA VAL A 148 20.79 8.42 15.92
C VAL A 148 20.55 9.51 14.88
N GLU A 149 19.56 9.31 14.04
CA GLU A 149 18.97 10.38 13.25
C GLU A 149 17.83 10.99 14.06
N ASN A 150 17.96 12.27 14.40
CA ASN A 150 16.96 13.01 15.15
C ASN A 150 16.54 14.24 14.33
N PHE A 151 15.26 14.30 13.91
CA PHE A 151 14.73 15.33 13.00
C PHE A 151 15.59 15.52 11.73
N GLY A 152 16.04 14.44 11.12
CA GLY A 152 16.84 14.45 9.89
C GLY A 152 18.31 14.80 10.09
N LYS A 153 18.80 14.91 11.34
CA LYS A 153 20.21 15.17 11.66
C LYS A 153 20.83 13.96 12.34
N LEU A 154 21.94 13.49 11.80
CA LEU A 154 22.70 12.40 12.39
C LEU A 154 23.56 12.93 13.55
N SER A 155 23.46 12.33 14.74
CA SER A 155 24.22 12.69 15.93
C SER A 155 24.73 11.46 16.67
N ALA A 156 25.90 11.59 17.30
CA ALA A 156 26.48 10.57 18.16
C ALA A 156 25.75 10.50 19.50
N VAL A 157 25.58 9.28 20.02
CA VAL A 157 25.04 9.08 21.37
C VAL A 157 26.17 8.96 22.37
N SER A 158 26.21 9.88 23.33
CA SER A 158 27.20 9.91 24.39
C SER A 158 26.84 8.98 25.55
N GLY A 159 27.82 8.52 26.32
CA GLY A 159 27.61 7.77 27.56
C GLY A 159 27.24 6.30 27.34
N THR A 160 27.35 5.76 26.13
CA THR A 160 27.23 4.32 25.88
C THR A 160 28.50 3.59 26.30
N VAL A 161 28.39 2.30 26.62
CA VAL A 161 29.54 1.43 26.94
C VAL A 161 30.56 1.31 25.81
N TYR A 162 30.20 1.67 24.60
CA TYR A 162 31.04 1.59 23.39
C TYR A 162 31.93 2.84 23.19
N GLY A 163 31.83 3.81 24.06
CA GLY A 163 32.68 5.01 24.03
C GLY A 163 32.56 5.80 22.72
N SER A 164 33.69 6.22 22.17
CA SER A 164 33.76 7.06 20.98
C SER A 164 33.73 6.27 19.64
N SER A 165 33.84 4.94 19.67
CA SER A 165 34.00 4.15 18.45
C SER A 165 33.69 2.68 18.68
N LEU A 166 32.72 2.16 17.93
CA LEU A 166 32.42 0.72 17.85
C LEU A 166 33.57 -0.02 17.17
N GLN A 167 33.96 -1.14 17.74
CA GLN A 167 34.91 -2.08 17.15
C GLN A 167 34.18 -3.17 16.34
N ALA A 168 34.90 -3.93 15.53
CA ALA A 168 34.34 -5.01 14.75
C ALA A 168 33.65 -6.09 15.64
N ALA A 169 34.22 -6.39 16.80
CA ALA A 169 33.64 -7.33 17.76
C ALA A 169 32.32 -6.82 18.35
N ASP A 170 32.22 -5.50 18.60
CA ASP A 170 30.98 -4.89 19.12
C ASP A 170 29.84 -5.01 18.11
N THR A 171 30.10 -4.65 16.84
CA THR A 171 29.09 -4.73 15.79
C THR A 171 28.71 -6.18 15.48
N GLU A 172 29.62 -7.13 15.58
CA GLU A 172 29.30 -8.57 15.48
C GLU A 172 28.43 -9.04 16.63
N GLY A 173 28.75 -8.65 17.87
CA GLY A 173 27.93 -8.96 19.05
C GLY A 173 26.52 -8.40 18.96
N LEU A 174 26.38 -7.14 18.53
CA LEU A 174 25.09 -6.48 18.32
C LEU A 174 24.30 -7.16 17.18
N ALA A 175 24.95 -7.50 16.06
CA ALA A 175 24.32 -8.21 14.96
C ALA A 175 23.77 -9.57 15.40
N ARG A 176 24.55 -10.34 16.17
CA ARG A 176 24.11 -11.63 16.74
C ARG A 176 22.92 -11.47 17.68
N ALA A 177 22.91 -10.43 18.52
CA ALA A 177 21.81 -10.13 19.44
C ALA A 177 20.51 -9.77 18.69
N LEU A 178 20.60 -9.06 17.57
CA LEU A 178 19.46 -8.67 16.72
C LEU A 178 18.91 -9.84 15.89
N VAL A 179 19.81 -10.59 15.25
CA VAL A 179 19.45 -11.75 14.41
C VAL A 179 19.02 -12.93 15.28
N ARG A 180 19.52 -12.98 16.51
CA ARG A 180 19.34 -14.12 17.45
C ARG A 180 19.82 -15.43 16.77
N GLU A 181 19.23 -16.53 17.12
CA GLU A 181 19.54 -17.84 16.53
C GLU A 181 18.61 -18.20 15.35
N ASN A 182 18.09 -17.20 14.61
CA ASN A 182 17.21 -17.47 13.48
C ASN A 182 18.02 -18.00 12.29
N PRO A 183 17.89 -19.31 11.93
CA PRO A 183 18.74 -19.93 10.91
C PRO A 183 18.62 -19.25 9.55
N ARG A 184 17.41 -18.79 9.19
CA ARG A 184 17.16 -18.12 7.92
C ARG A 184 17.92 -16.78 7.84
N LEU A 185 17.83 -15.93 8.88
CA LEU A 185 18.53 -14.65 8.89
C LEU A 185 20.06 -14.83 8.82
N ILE A 186 20.56 -15.87 9.48
CA ILE A 186 21.98 -16.24 9.45
C ILE A 186 22.37 -16.69 8.03
N GLU A 187 21.52 -17.46 7.36
CA GLU A 187 21.73 -17.92 5.99
C GLU A 187 21.66 -16.76 4.99
N ASP A 188 20.66 -15.89 5.09
CA ASP A 188 20.53 -14.68 4.28
C ASP A 188 21.81 -13.81 4.41
N LEU A 189 22.26 -13.57 5.65
CA LEU A 189 23.46 -12.77 5.93
C LEU A 189 24.75 -13.42 5.40
N ARG A 190 24.78 -14.77 5.32
CA ARG A 190 25.89 -15.52 4.71
C ARG A 190 25.89 -15.40 3.20
N ASN A 191 24.73 -15.63 2.58
CA ASN A 191 24.59 -15.78 1.12
C ASN A 191 24.53 -14.44 0.39
N THR A 192 23.81 -13.45 0.95
CA THR A 192 23.59 -12.15 0.33
C THR A 192 24.40 -11.02 0.95
N GLY A 193 24.98 -11.25 2.14
CA GLY A 193 25.70 -10.22 2.88
C GLY A 193 24.79 -9.25 3.65
N SER A 194 23.47 -9.45 3.65
CA SER A 194 22.50 -8.66 4.41
C SER A 194 21.29 -9.48 4.82
N CYS A 195 20.61 -9.07 5.90
CA CYS A 195 19.30 -9.61 6.26
C CYS A 195 18.42 -8.52 6.86
N ASP A 196 17.10 -8.65 6.65
CA ASP A 196 16.08 -7.80 7.22
C ASP A 196 15.30 -8.57 8.30
N CYS A 197 15.05 -7.91 9.43
CA CYS A 197 14.22 -8.46 10.49
C CYS A 197 13.49 -7.36 11.25
N SER A 198 12.61 -7.74 12.17
CA SER A 198 12.03 -6.82 13.14
C SER A 198 12.57 -7.12 14.54
N TYR A 199 12.78 -6.07 15.32
CA TYR A 199 13.17 -6.15 16.72
C TYR A 199 12.25 -5.31 17.58
N ALA A 200 11.81 -5.83 18.71
CA ALA A 200 10.93 -5.13 19.64
C ALA A 200 11.57 -5.07 21.02
N VAL A 201 11.57 -3.89 21.60
CA VAL A 201 11.87 -3.65 23.02
C VAL A 201 10.53 -3.40 23.71
N GLU A 202 10.17 -4.31 24.60
CA GLU A 202 8.86 -4.28 25.27
C GLU A 202 8.64 -2.95 26.01
N GLY A 203 7.44 -2.38 25.82
CA GLY A 203 7.06 -1.11 26.43
C GLY A 203 7.77 0.13 25.88
N LEU A 204 8.66 0.02 24.88
CA LEU A 204 9.44 1.13 24.38
C LEU A 204 9.22 1.40 22.88
N ALA A 205 9.67 0.50 22.02
CA ALA A 205 9.59 0.69 20.57
C ALA A 205 9.76 -0.63 19.81
N ARG A 206 9.29 -0.64 18.53
CA ARG A 206 9.65 -1.64 17.54
C ARG A 206 10.53 -1.01 16.48
N PHE A 207 11.36 -1.86 15.89
CA PHE A 207 12.32 -1.46 14.86
C PHE A 207 12.23 -2.41 13.67
N ARG A 208 12.29 -1.85 12.46
CA ARG A 208 12.75 -2.57 11.29
C ARG A 208 14.27 -2.53 11.30
N VAL A 209 14.90 -3.68 11.20
CA VAL A 209 16.34 -3.84 11.32
C VAL A 209 16.89 -4.36 10.01
N ASN A 210 17.90 -3.69 9.47
CA ASN A 210 18.75 -4.22 8.42
C ASN A 210 20.16 -4.44 8.97
N VAL A 211 20.61 -5.68 8.96
CA VAL A 211 22.00 -6.07 9.29
C VAL A 211 22.71 -6.37 7.98
N PHE A 212 23.88 -5.80 7.78
CA PHE A 212 24.63 -5.97 6.54
C PHE A 212 26.16 -5.98 6.77
N LYS A 213 26.87 -6.56 5.79
CA LYS A 213 28.34 -6.58 5.77
C LYS A 213 28.88 -5.36 5.06
N GLN A 214 29.85 -4.68 5.66
CA GLN A 214 30.59 -3.56 5.11
C GLN A 214 32.08 -3.73 5.38
N LYS A 215 32.92 -3.78 4.33
CA LYS A 215 34.39 -3.96 4.45
C LYS A 215 34.78 -5.16 5.33
N GLY A 216 34.06 -6.25 5.24
CA GLY A 216 34.30 -7.47 6.02
C GLY A 216 33.78 -7.44 7.46
N THR A 217 33.20 -6.35 7.92
CA THR A 217 32.58 -6.20 9.27
C THR A 217 31.07 -6.06 9.16
N PHE A 218 30.37 -6.20 10.28
CA PHE A 218 28.92 -5.97 10.34
C PHE A 218 28.60 -4.50 10.59
N ALA A 219 27.52 -4.04 9.97
CA ALA A 219 26.89 -2.77 10.25
C ALA A 219 25.37 -2.98 10.35
N MET A 220 24.67 -2.08 11.06
CA MET A 220 23.23 -2.19 11.24
C MET A 220 22.58 -0.83 11.21
N VAL A 221 21.37 -0.81 10.63
CA VAL A 221 20.45 0.32 10.70
C VAL A 221 19.12 -0.16 11.24
N LEU A 222 18.65 0.50 12.29
CA LEU A 222 17.37 0.21 12.93
C LEU A 222 16.43 1.40 12.73
N ARG A 223 15.35 1.22 12.00
CA ARG A 223 14.31 2.24 11.83
C ARG A 223 13.21 2.04 12.87
N LYS A 224 12.99 3.07 13.67
CA LYS A 224 11.89 3.09 14.65
C LYS A 224 10.53 3.07 13.94
N LEU A 225 9.68 2.13 14.29
CA LEU A 225 8.32 2.03 13.79
C LEU A 225 7.36 2.81 14.70
N ASN A 226 6.38 3.46 14.10
CA ASN A 226 5.32 4.13 14.86
C ASN A 226 4.43 3.08 15.53
N THR A 227 4.19 3.24 16.83
CA THR A 227 3.33 2.34 17.59
C THR A 227 1.87 2.83 17.65
N LYS A 228 1.65 4.13 17.49
CA LYS A 228 0.30 4.71 17.49
C LYS A 228 -0.36 4.52 16.12
N ILE A 229 -1.45 3.78 16.08
CA ILE A 229 -2.26 3.60 14.87
C ILE A 229 -3.14 4.85 14.72
N PRO A 230 -3.05 5.59 13.60
CA PRO A 230 -3.93 6.73 13.36
C PRO A 230 -5.34 6.25 12.99
N SER A 231 -6.34 7.06 13.30
CA SER A 231 -7.72 6.86 12.80
C SER A 231 -7.90 7.45 11.39
N ILE A 232 -8.98 7.06 10.70
CA ILE A 232 -9.40 7.69 9.43
C ILE A 232 -9.58 9.20 9.60
N ALA A 233 -10.10 9.63 10.75
CA ALA A 233 -10.30 11.04 11.08
C ALA A 233 -8.98 11.80 11.31
N ASP A 234 -8.01 11.20 12.03
CA ASP A 234 -6.68 11.80 12.25
C ASP A 234 -5.95 12.07 10.93
N LEU A 235 -6.07 11.15 9.98
CA LEU A 235 -5.48 11.27 8.66
C LEU A 235 -6.28 12.18 7.71
N LYS A 236 -7.47 12.63 8.12
CA LYS A 236 -8.40 13.42 7.29
C LYS A 236 -8.67 12.76 5.94
N LEU A 237 -8.86 11.43 5.95
CA LEU A 237 -9.16 10.69 4.74
C LEU A 237 -10.56 11.07 4.22
N PRO A 238 -10.75 11.12 2.88
CA PRO A 238 -12.05 11.40 2.27
C PRO A 238 -13.16 10.46 2.76
N PRO A 239 -14.43 10.91 2.82
CA PRO A 239 -15.55 10.08 3.28
C PRO A 239 -15.74 8.76 2.52
N VAL A 240 -15.24 8.67 1.29
CA VAL A 240 -15.31 7.45 0.49
C VAL A 240 -14.59 6.25 1.15
N PHE A 241 -13.61 6.49 2.02
CA PHE A 241 -12.95 5.42 2.76
C PHE A 241 -13.91 4.69 3.71
N GLN A 242 -14.95 5.37 4.21
CA GLN A 242 -16.03 4.74 4.97
C GLN A 242 -16.91 3.81 4.12
N LYS A 243 -16.95 4.02 2.78
CA LYS A 243 -17.60 3.07 1.86
C LYS A 243 -16.70 1.85 1.64
N MET A 244 -15.40 2.06 1.48
CA MET A 244 -14.41 1.00 1.24
C MET A 244 -14.37 -0.05 2.37
N ILE A 245 -14.42 0.39 3.63
CA ILE A 245 -14.40 -0.54 4.78
C ILE A 245 -15.70 -1.34 4.93
N LYS A 246 -16.77 -0.95 4.26
CA LYS A 246 -18.05 -1.67 4.27
C LYS A 246 -18.14 -2.77 3.21
N GLU A 247 -17.15 -2.87 2.33
CA GLU A 247 -17.10 -3.94 1.35
C GLU A 247 -17.06 -5.32 2.04
N LYS A 248 -17.72 -6.28 1.43
CA LYS A 248 -17.82 -7.64 1.97
C LYS A 248 -16.97 -8.65 1.20
N THR A 249 -16.67 -8.32 -0.04
CA THR A 249 -15.88 -9.17 -0.95
C THR A 249 -15.14 -8.30 -1.95
N GLY A 250 -14.03 -8.79 -2.48
CA GLY A 250 -13.31 -8.18 -3.58
C GLY A 250 -11.94 -7.63 -3.19
N LEU A 251 -11.29 -6.99 -4.15
CA LEU A 251 -9.94 -6.45 -4.03
C LEU A 251 -9.98 -4.94 -3.79
N ILE A 252 -9.20 -4.48 -2.84
CA ILE A 252 -8.97 -3.06 -2.56
C ILE A 252 -7.47 -2.81 -2.61
N PHE A 253 -7.02 -2.02 -3.58
CA PHE A 253 -5.62 -1.67 -3.73
C PHE A 253 -5.34 -0.26 -3.22
N VAL A 254 -4.33 -0.13 -2.35
CA VAL A 254 -3.76 1.17 -1.96
C VAL A 254 -2.36 1.26 -2.57
N THR A 255 -2.18 2.17 -3.53
CA THR A 255 -0.98 2.22 -4.36
C THR A 255 -0.25 3.55 -4.23
N GLY A 256 0.99 3.60 -4.72
CA GLY A 256 1.84 4.79 -4.67
C GLY A 256 3.29 4.44 -4.40
N ALA A 257 4.18 5.41 -4.55
CA ALA A 257 5.60 5.27 -4.26
C ALA A 257 5.88 4.90 -2.80
N THR A 258 7.09 4.46 -2.50
CA THR A 258 7.56 4.28 -1.12
C THR A 258 7.45 5.61 -0.37
N GLY A 259 6.94 5.58 0.86
CA GLY A 259 6.72 6.78 1.66
C GLY A 259 5.47 7.59 1.30
N SER A 260 4.60 7.12 0.40
CA SER A 260 3.33 7.80 0.08
C SER A 260 2.23 7.61 1.15
N GLY A 261 2.48 6.85 2.20
CA GLY A 261 1.56 6.63 3.33
C GLY A 261 0.61 5.44 3.17
N LYS A 262 0.89 4.51 2.24
CA LYS A 262 0.04 3.32 2.00
C LYS A 262 -0.24 2.51 3.27
N THR A 263 0.81 2.11 3.98
CA THR A 263 0.71 1.32 5.22
C THR A 263 -0.07 2.06 6.29
N THR A 264 0.17 3.37 6.43
CA THR A 264 -0.54 4.22 7.40
C THR A 264 -2.04 4.29 7.09
N THR A 265 -2.40 4.44 5.82
CA THR A 265 -3.80 4.46 5.38
C THR A 265 -4.47 3.11 5.62
N LEU A 266 -3.82 2.01 5.23
CA LEU A 266 -4.33 0.65 5.49
C LEU A 266 -4.47 0.37 6.97
N ALA A 267 -3.50 0.78 7.81
CA ALA A 267 -3.58 0.63 9.25
C ALA A 267 -4.80 1.37 9.82
N ALA A 268 -5.08 2.60 9.36
CA ALA A 268 -6.26 3.35 9.78
C ALA A 268 -7.57 2.66 9.36
N MET A 269 -7.65 2.14 8.13
CA MET A 269 -8.82 1.41 7.64
C MET A 269 -9.05 0.11 8.41
N LEU A 270 -7.98 -0.65 8.66
CA LEU A 270 -8.06 -1.90 9.44
C LEU A 270 -8.37 -1.63 10.91
N ASN A 271 -7.89 -0.52 11.48
CA ASN A 271 -8.25 -0.14 12.85
C ASN A 271 -9.74 0.19 12.97
N GLU A 272 -10.32 0.89 12.00
CA GLU A 272 -11.77 1.15 11.96
C GLU A 272 -12.57 -0.15 11.86
N LEU A 273 -12.14 -1.09 11.01
CA LEU A 273 -12.73 -2.44 10.93
C LEU A 273 -12.61 -3.20 12.26
N ASN A 274 -11.48 -3.02 12.95
CA ASN A 274 -11.22 -3.64 14.25
C ASN A 274 -12.12 -3.09 15.37
N GLU A 275 -12.49 -1.81 15.27
CA GLU A 275 -13.36 -1.13 16.23
C GLU A 275 -14.84 -1.40 16.00
N THR A 276 -15.25 -1.63 14.75
CA THR A 276 -16.66 -1.61 14.36
C THR A 276 -17.24 -2.97 13.97
N GLY A 277 -16.38 -3.99 13.75
CA GLY A 277 -16.83 -5.26 13.19
C GLY A 277 -16.32 -6.49 13.95
N ALA A 278 -17.25 -7.33 14.43
CA ALA A 278 -16.93 -8.63 15.01
C ALA A 278 -16.56 -9.64 13.90
N GLN A 279 -15.33 -9.56 13.42
CA GLN A 279 -14.82 -10.36 12.29
C GLN A 279 -13.38 -10.78 12.50
N HIS A 280 -12.93 -11.81 11.76
CA HIS A 280 -11.54 -12.24 11.77
C HIS A 280 -10.77 -11.53 10.66
N ILE A 281 -9.72 -10.79 11.05
CA ILE A 281 -8.81 -10.06 10.17
C ILE A 281 -7.45 -10.76 10.21
N VAL A 282 -6.95 -11.16 9.06
CA VAL A 282 -5.61 -11.76 8.92
C VAL A 282 -4.73 -10.84 8.10
N THR A 283 -3.53 -10.52 8.60
CA THR A 283 -2.54 -9.77 7.85
C THR A 283 -1.31 -10.61 7.56
N LEU A 284 -0.73 -10.38 6.39
CA LEU A 284 0.52 -10.96 5.91
C LEU A 284 1.44 -9.80 5.56
N GLU A 285 2.50 -9.56 6.33
CA GLU A 285 3.31 -8.35 6.25
C GLU A 285 4.82 -8.64 6.23
N ASP A 286 5.63 -7.68 5.72
CA ASP A 286 7.09 -7.82 5.63
C ASP A 286 7.80 -6.47 5.88
N PRO A 287 8.14 -6.16 7.14
CA PRO A 287 7.62 -6.73 8.40
C PRO A 287 6.28 -6.10 8.82
N VAL A 288 5.71 -6.57 9.94
CA VAL A 288 4.55 -5.91 10.57
C VAL A 288 4.96 -4.52 11.05
N GLU A 289 4.32 -3.45 10.51
CA GLU A 289 4.62 -2.07 10.90
C GLU A 289 3.80 -1.60 12.11
N PHE A 290 2.47 -1.81 12.08
CA PHE A 290 1.57 -1.41 13.17
C PHE A 290 1.03 -2.63 13.90
N LEU A 291 1.04 -2.62 15.24
CA LEU A 291 0.44 -3.69 16.04
C LEU A 291 -1.00 -3.33 16.39
N HIS A 292 -1.93 -4.11 15.88
CA HIS A 292 -3.35 -3.96 16.15
C HIS A 292 -3.74 -4.78 17.39
N PRO A 293 -4.21 -4.15 18.49
CA PRO A 293 -4.79 -4.91 19.58
C PRO A 293 -6.11 -5.55 19.14
N HIS A 294 -6.50 -6.64 19.78
CA HIS A 294 -7.85 -7.17 19.61
C HIS A 294 -8.85 -6.18 20.20
N LYS A 295 -9.89 -5.85 19.42
CA LYS A 295 -11.02 -5.03 19.83
C LYS A 295 -12.30 -5.84 19.58
N GLU A 296 -13.25 -5.32 18.79
CA GLU A 296 -14.40 -6.08 18.31
C GLU A 296 -13.98 -7.21 17.36
N ALA A 297 -12.97 -6.96 16.52
CA ALA A 297 -12.44 -7.98 15.63
C ALA A 297 -11.34 -8.84 16.31
N THR A 298 -11.23 -10.09 15.86
CA THR A 298 -10.04 -10.91 16.11
C THR A 298 -8.99 -10.61 15.07
N PHE A 299 -7.83 -10.14 15.50
CA PHE A 299 -6.75 -9.71 14.62
C PHE A 299 -5.58 -10.71 14.65
N CYS A 300 -5.21 -11.27 13.50
CA CYS A 300 -4.09 -12.19 13.36
C CYS A 300 -3.04 -11.59 12.41
N GLN A 301 -1.94 -11.08 12.97
CA GLN A 301 -0.85 -10.49 12.19
C GLN A 301 0.28 -11.50 12.05
N ARG A 302 0.68 -11.74 10.80
CA ARG A 302 1.73 -12.70 10.47
C ARG A 302 2.85 -12.00 9.71
N GLU A 303 4.09 -12.25 10.10
CA GLU A 303 5.29 -11.62 9.55
C GLU A 303 6.05 -12.61 8.65
N MET A 304 6.40 -12.14 7.44
CA MET A 304 7.20 -12.93 6.52
C MET A 304 8.58 -13.22 7.12
N GLY A 305 9.02 -14.44 6.96
CA GLY A 305 10.29 -14.90 7.51
C GLY A 305 10.26 -15.35 8.98
N LYS A 306 9.15 -15.10 9.69
CA LYS A 306 8.88 -15.63 11.02
C LYS A 306 7.72 -16.63 10.99
N ASP A 307 6.56 -16.20 10.46
CA ASP A 307 5.30 -16.92 10.54
C ASP A 307 4.93 -17.59 9.20
N PHE A 308 5.52 -17.14 8.11
CA PHE A 308 5.39 -17.75 6.77
C PHE A 308 6.61 -17.43 5.91
N SER A 309 6.87 -18.25 4.89
CA SER A 309 8.07 -18.14 4.05
C SER A 309 7.87 -17.28 2.80
N THR A 310 6.68 -17.33 2.17
CA THR A 310 6.34 -16.52 0.99
C THR A 310 4.89 -16.03 1.10
N PHE A 311 4.58 -14.88 0.49
CA PHE A 311 3.22 -14.34 0.49
C PHE A 311 2.20 -15.32 -0.09
N ALA A 312 2.54 -16.05 -1.14
CA ALA A 312 1.68 -17.07 -1.74
C ALA A 312 1.34 -18.18 -0.73
N MET A 313 2.34 -18.72 -0.02
CA MET A 313 2.11 -19.75 1.01
C MET A 313 1.33 -19.21 2.20
N GLY A 314 1.66 -18.01 2.66
CA GLY A 314 0.96 -17.31 3.73
C GLY A 314 -0.52 -17.13 3.40
N LEU A 315 -0.83 -16.67 2.19
CA LEU A 315 -2.19 -16.40 1.72
C LEU A 315 -3.00 -17.69 1.55
N ARG A 316 -2.42 -18.73 0.96
CA ARG A 316 -3.07 -20.08 0.91
C ARG A 316 -3.42 -20.59 2.30
N ALA A 317 -2.54 -20.39 3.28
CA ALA A 317 -2.80 -20.80 4.65
C ALA A 317 -3.91 -19.94 5.29
N ALA A 318 -3.91 -18.63 5.05
CA ALA A 318 -4.90 -17.69 5.56
C ALA A 318 -6.33 -18.07 5.14
N LEU A 319 -6.54 -18.51 3.91
CA LEU A 319 -7.86 -18.97 3.41
C LEU A 319 -8.47 -20.13 4.22
N ARG A 320 -7.66 -20.88 4.97
CA ARG A 320 -8.12 -21.94 5.88
C ARG A 320 -8.31 -21.47 7.33
N GLN A 321 -8.14 -20.19 7.60
CA GLN A 321 -8.25 -19.59 8.93
C GLN A 321 -9.59 -18.85 9.13
N ALA A 322 -10.54 -19.04 8.21
CA ALA A 322 -11.86 -18.38 8.22
C ALA A 322 -11.81 -16.85 8.35
N PRO A 323 -10.92 -16.13 7.65
CA PRO A 323 -10.89 -14.67 7.70
C PRO A 323 -12.10 -14.09 6.95
N LYS A 324 -12.51 -12.89 7.34
CA LYS A 324 -13.41 -12.04 6.53
C LYS A 324 -12.62 -10.99 5.76
N VAL A 325 -11.53 -10.54 6.36
CA VAL A 325 -10.63 -9.53 5.80
C VAL A 325 -9.22 -10.08 5.79
N ILE A 326 -8.53 -9.93 4.67
CA ILE A 326 -7.14 -10.32 4.49
C ILE A 326 -6.36 -9.08 4.03
N LEU A 327 -5.26 -8.75 4.71
CA LEU A 327 -4.26 -7.83 4.19
C LEU A 327 -3.08 -8.63 3.65
N VAL A 328 -2.77 -8.44 2.37
CA VAL A 328 -1.51 -8.87 1.76
C VAL A 328 -0.64 -7.63 1.62
N GLY A 329 0.42 -7.51 2.42
CA GLY A 329 1.24 -6.30 2.53
C GLY A 329 1.63 -5.73 1.17
N GLU A 330 2.08 -6.59 0.26
CA GLU A 330 2.27 -6.25 -1.15
C GLU A 330 2.14 -7.49 -2.05
N ILE A 331 1.72 -7.28 -3.28
CA ILE A 331 1.68 -8.32 -4.33
C ILE A 331 2.71 -7.99 -5.38
N ARG A 332 3.74 -8.85 -5.51
CA ARG A 332 4.85 -8.66 -6.45
C ARG A 332 4.86 -9.68 -7.58
N ASP A 333 4.22 -10.82 -7.38
CA ASP A 333 4.30 -11.99 -8.24
C ASP A 333 2.92 -12.53 -8.65
N ARG A 334 2.94 -13.31 -9.74
CA ARG A 334 1.75 -13.92 -10.33
C ARG A 334 1.01 -14.83 -9.35
N GLU A 335 1.76 -15.69 -8.66
CA GLU A 335 1.17 -16.72 -7.79
C GLU A 335 0.36 -16.09 -6.66
N THR A 336 0.94 -15.07 -6.00
CA THR A 336 0.26 -14.32 -4.94
C THR A 336 -0.98 -13.60 -5.48
N MET A 337 -0.90 -12.99 -6.69
CA MET A 337 -2.04 -12.32 -7.32
C MET A 337 -3.16 -13.29 -7.65
N GLU A 338 -2.85 -14.46 -8.19
CA GLU A 338 -3.85 -15.48 -8.54
C GLU A 338 -4.63 -15.96 -7.31
N ILE A 339 -3.92 -16.19 -6.18
CA ILE A 339 -4.57 -16.57 -4.92
C ILE A 339 -5.41 -15.42 -4.37
N ALA A 340 -4.95 -14.16 -4.49
CA ALA A 340 -5.71 -12.99 -4.05
C ALA A 340 -7.01 -12.80 -4.84
N LEU A 341 -6.97 -12.99 -6.17
CA LEU A 341 -8.16 -13.01 -7.02
C LEU A 341 -9.15 -14.08 -6.56
N THR A 342 -8.66 -15.30 -6.36
CA THR A 342 -9.50 -16.43 -5.90
C THR A 342 -10.10 -16.15 -4.51
N ALA A 343 -9.34 -15.55 -3.59
CA ALA A 343 -9.85 -15.14 -2.28
C ALA A 343 -11.00 -14.12 -2.41
N ALA A 344 -10.83 -13.12 -3.29
CA ALA A 344 -11.83 -12.10 -3.54
C ALA A 344 -13.11 -12.67 -4.17
N GLU A 345 -12.98 -13.63 -5.09
CA GLU A 345 -14.09 -14.36 -5.72
C GLU A 345 -14.86 -15.22 -4.72
N THR A 346 -14.17 -15.79 -3.73
CA THR A 346 -14.73 -16.72 -2.76
C THR A 346 -15.25 -16.08 -1.47
N GLY A 347 -15.47 -14.75 -1.47
CA GLY A 347 -16.18 -14.06 -0.39
C GLY A 347 -15.31 -13.39 0.66
N HIS A 348 -14.04 -13.11 0.35
CA HIS A 348 -13.13 -12.37 1.20
C HIS A 348 -12.93 -10.94 0.69
N VAL A 349 -12.73 -9.98 1.59
CA VAL A 349 -12.17 -8.67 1.23
C VAL A 349 -10.66 -8.76 1.34
N VAL A 350 -9.97 -8.50 0.23
CA VAL A 350 -8.50 -8.54 0.18
C VAL A 350 -7.97 -7.13 -0.03
N TYR A 351 -7.27 -6.62 0.97
CA TYR A 351 -6.50 -5.38 0.88
C TYR A 351 -5.08 -5.69 0.44
N SER A 352 -4.52 -4.89 -0.46
CA SER A 352 -3.12 -5.04 -0.82
C SER A 352 -2.50 -3.74 -1.31
N THR A 353 -1.16 -3.72 -1.43
CA THR A 353 -0.43 -2.60 -2.01
C THR A 353 0.29 -2.96 -3.29
N LEU A 354 0.43 -1.95 -4.15
CA LEU A 354 1.28 -1.97 -5.34
C LEU A 354 2.05 -0.65 -5.43
N HIS A 355 3.17 -0.64 -6.16
CA HIS A 355 4.01 0.55 -6.34
C HIS A 355 3.66 1.31 -7.63
N THR A 356 2.40 1.38 -7.98
CA THR A 356 1.87 2.10 -9.14
C THR A 356 1.36 3.48 -8.74
N ILE A 357 1.26 4.40 -9.69
CA ILE A 357 0.95 5.81 -9.43
C ILE A 357 -0.43 6.24 -9.93
N SER A 358 -1.20 5.34 -10.53
CA SER A 358 -2.57 5.58 -10.99
C SER A 358 -3.36 4.27 -11.08
N ALA A 359 -4.69 4.36 -11.19
CA ALA A 359 -5.59 3.23 -11.34
C ALA A 359 -5.30 2.43 -12.62
N GLY A 360 -5.13 3.11 -13.77
CA GLY A 360 -4.78 2.44 -15.03
C GLY A 360 -3.45 1.70 -14.95
N GLN A 361 -2.41 2.33 -14.37
CA GLN A 361 -1.13 1.64 -14.15
C GLN A 361 -1.27 0.44 -13.20
N THR A 362 -2.16 0.50 -12.22
CA THR A 362 -2.42 -0.61 -11.31
C THR A 362 -2.98 -1.81 -12.06
N ILE A 363 -4.00 -1.60 -12.89
CA ILE A 363 -4.56 -2.65 -13.74
C ILE A 363 -3.49 -3.23 -14.68
N ASN A 364 -2.76 -2.36 -15.39
CA ASN A 364 -1.71 -2.80 -16.30
C ASN A 364 -0.57 -3.56 -15.59
N ARG A 365 -0.22 -3.16 -14.36
CA ARG A 365 0.78 -3.86 -13.55
C ARG A 365 0.32 -5.26 -13.17
N VAL A 366 -0.94 -5.43 -12.80
CA VAL A 366 -1.50 -6.75 -12.50
C VAL A 366 -1.52 -7.62 -13.75
N LEU A 367 -2.01 -7.10 -14.87
CA LEU A 367 -2.02 -7.82 -16.14
C LEU A 367 -0.62 -8.25 -16.59
N GLY A 368 0.38 -7.40 -16.39
CA GLY A 368 1.79 -7.69 -16.70
C GLY A 368 2.43 -8.79 -15.85
N MET A 369 1.75 -9.33 -14.83
CA MET A 369 2.20 -10.50 -14.07
C MET A 369 1.82 -11.82 -14.77
N PHE A 370 0.92 -11.78 -15.75
CA PHE A 370 0.38 -12.94 -16.45
C PHE A 370 0.85 -12.99 -17.90
N SER A 371 0.74 -14.16 -18.53
CA SER A 371 1.02 -14.30 -19.96
C SER A 371 -0.06 -13.61 -20.80
N LYS A 372 0.27 -13.29 -22.05
CA LYS A 372 -0.71 -12.67 -22.99
C LYS A 372 -1.93 -13.56 -23.25
N ASP A 373 -1.74 -14.86 -23.24
CA ASP A 373 -2.84 -15.81 -23.48
C ASP A 373 -3.85 -15.82 -22.32
N GLU A 374 -3.41 -15.50 -21.12
CA GLU A 374 -4.23 -15.41 -19.90
C GLU A 374 -4.87 -14.03 -19.72
N GLU A 375 -4.37 -13.01 -20.43
CA GLU A 375 -4.74 -11.62 -20.20
C GLU A 375 -6.26 -11.40 -20.23
N LYS A 376 -6.97 -11.98 -21.19
CA LYS A 376 -8.42 -11.84 -21.31
C LYS A 376 -9.14 -12.37 -20.06
N GLN A 377 -8.79 -13.57 -19.62
CA GLN A 377 -9.38 -14.17 -18.43
C GLN A 377 -9.07 -13.36 -17.16
N VAL A 378 -7.84 -12.87 -17.04
CA VAL A 378 -7.43 -12.04 -15.89
C VAL A 378 -8.19 -10.71 -15.90
N ARG A 379 -8.41 -10.08 -17.06
CA ARG A 379 -9.22 -8.87 -17.19
C ARG A 379 -10.66 -9.08 -16.71
N GLU A 380 -11.29 -10.19 -17.10
CA GLU A 380 -12.63 -10.56 -16.67
C GLU A 380 -12.69 -10.71 -15.14
N ARG A 381 -11.76 -11.48 -14.55
CA ARG A 381 -11.67 -11.67 -13.09
C ARG A 381 -11.42 -10.35 -12.34
N LEU A 382 -10.52 -9.50 -12.84
CA LEU A 382 -10.25 -8.18 -12.26
C LEU A 382 -11.49 -7.28 -12.30
N ALA A 383 -12.20 -7.23 -13.42
CA ALA A 383 -13.40 -6.42 -13.56
C ALA A 383 -14.50 -6.82 -12.55
N GLU A 384 -14.57 -8.10 -12.21
CA GLU A 384 -15.54 -8.62 -11.25
C GLU A 384 -15.09 -8.43 -9.80
N THR A 385 -13.79 -8.52 -9.52
CA THR A 385 -13.27 -8.56 -8.17
C THR A 385 -12.78 -7.22 -7.65
N VAL A 386 -12.20 -6.34 -8.48
CA VAL A 386 -11.74 -5.02 -8.03
C VAL A 386 -12.92 -4.19 -7.55
N ARG A 387 -12.84 -3.71 -6.30
CA ARG A 387 -13.79 -2.77 -5.71
C ARG A 387 -13.25 -1.36 -5.69
N TRP A 388 -12.00 -1.19 -5.26
CA TRP A 388 -11.38 0.12 -5.12
C TRP A 388 -9.90 0.09 -5.47
N ILE A 389 -9.44 1.16 -6.13
CA ILE A 389 -8.02 1.47 -6.29
C ILE A 389 -7.80 2.89 -5.79
N VAL A 390 -6.93 3.04 -4.81
CA VAL A 390 -6.54 4.32 -4.22
C VAL A 390 -5.07 4.54 -4.51
N SER A 391 -4.75 5.43 -5.43
CA SER A 391 -3.37 5.83 -5.71
C SER A 391 -3.06 7.10 -4.93
N GLN A 392 -2.01 7.09 -4.08
CA GLN A 392 -1.79 8.20 -3.16
C GLN A 392 -0.38 8.76 -3.17
N ARG A 393 -0.28 10.04 -2.81
CA ARG A 393 0.94 10.82 -2.60
C ARG A 393 0.82 11.62 -1.31
N LEU A 394 1.95 12.05 -0.76
CA LEU A 394 2.00 12.99 0.36
C LEU A 394 2.52 14.33 -0.14
N ALA A 395 1.66 15.34 -0.12
CA ALA A 395 2.01 16.71 -0.46
C ALA A 395 2.58 17.43 0.77
N PRO A 396 3.65 18.24 0.64
CA PRO A 396 4.08 19.14 1.69
C PRO A 396 2.97 20.17 1.94
N LYS A 397 2.66 20.38 3.22
CA LYS A 397 1.61 21.29 3.66
C LYS A 397 2.17 22.67 3.95
N VAL A 398 1.44 23.70 3.62
CA VAL A 398 1.73 25.07 4.06
C VAL A 398 1.70 25.11 5.59
N GLY A 399 2.75 25.66 6.20
CA GLY A 399 2.91 25.67 7.66
C GLY A 399 3.51 24.41 8.25
N GLY A 400 3.95 23.46 7.41
CA GLY A 400 4.66 22.24 7.82
C GLY A 400 3.79 20.98 7.88
N GLY A 401 4.46 19.84 7.90
CA GLY A 401 3.81 18.54 7.83
C GLY A 401 3.43 18.13 6.40
N ARG A 402 2.59 17.09 6.28
CA ARG A 402 2.17 16.52 5.00
C ARG A 402 0.66 16.30 4.97
N VAL A 403 0.07 16.38 3.80
CA VAL A 403 -1.33 16.04 3.56
C VAL A 403 -1.42 15.01 2.45
N MET A 404 -2.32 14.03 2.60
CA MET A 404 -2.57 13.03 1.58
C MET A 404 -3.32 13.66 0.41
N VAL A 405 -2.85 13.36 -0.80
CA VAL A 405 -3.56 13.56 -2.06
C VAL A 405 -3.72 12.21 -2.76
N ALA A 406 -4.88 11.95 -3.32
CA ALA A 406 -5.18 10.65 -3.89
C ALA A 406 -6.03 10.76 -5.17
N GLU A 407 -5.77 9.81 -6.05
CA GLU A 407 -6.71 9.38 -7.08
C GLU A 407 -7.48 8.19 -6.52
N VAL A 408 -8.81 8.23 -6.64
CA VAL A 408 -9.71 7.19 -6.13
C VAL A 408 -10.60 6.71 -7.26
N MET A 409 -10.51 5.42 -7.57
CA MET A 409 -11.39 4.73 -8.49
C MET A 409 -12.14 3.61 -7.76
N GLY A 410 -13.44 3.56 -7.92
CA GLY A 410 -14.26 2.45 -7.46
C GLY A 410 -14.65 1.51 -8.61
N SER A 411 -15.65 0.65 -8.34
CA SER A 411 -16.20 -0.29 -9.31
C SER A 411 -17.61 0.14 -9.73
N ASN A 412 -17.78 0.47 -10.99
CA ASN A 412 -19.07 0.65 -11.64
C ASN A 412 -19.04 0.01 -13.03
N MET A 413 -20.14 0.08 -13.79
CA MET A 413 -20.24 -0.53 -15.11
C MET A 413 -19.12 -0.04 -16.04
N ARG A 414 -18.82 1.29 -16.04
CA ARG A 414 -17.81 1.88 -16.93
C ARG A 414 -16.40 1.44 -16.57
N SER A 415 -16.05 1.44 -15.27
CA SER A 415 -14.71 1.01 -14.83
C SER A 415 -14.50 -0.49 -15.09
N ARG A 416 -15.53 -1.33 -14.89
CA ARG A 416 -15.46 -2.75 -15.22
C ARG A 416 -15.24 -2.97 -16.72
N GLU A 417 -16.01 -2.27 -17.56
CA GLU A 417 -15.86 -2.33 -19.01
C GLU A 417 -14.46 -1.86 -19.46
N ALA A 418 -13.91 -0.79 -18.85
CA ALA A 418 -12.57 -0.33 -19.14
C ALA A 418 -11.48 -1.35 -18.71
N ILE A 419 -11.70 -2.09 -17.61
CA ILE A 419 -10.81 -3.18 -17.20
C ILE A 419 -10.89 -4.34 -18.21
N GLN A 420 -12.11 -4.75 -18.62
CA GLN A 420 -12.33 -5.89 -19.51
C GLN A 420 -11.79 -5.64 -20.93
N LEU A 421 -12.08 -4.48 -21.50
CA LEU A 421 -11.80 -4.17 -22.91
C LEU A 421 -10.51 -3.34 -23.10
N GLY A 422 -9.93 -2.84 -22.01
CA GLY A 422 -8.81 -1.91 -22.05
C GLY A 422 -9.23 -0.45 -22.26
N GLU A 423 -8.29 0.46 -22.02
CA GLU A 423 -8.45 1.89 -22.30
C GLU A 423 -8.36 2.18 -23.80
N ASN A 424 -9.09 3.20 -24.23
CA ASN A 424 -8.99 3.79 -25.56
C ASN A 424 -9.25 5.29 -25.49
N ASP A 425 -9.20 6.00 -26.61
CA ASP A 425 -9.35 7.48 -26.67
C ASP A 425 -10.70 7.97 -26.13
N VAL A 426 -11.73 7.15 -26.14
CA VAL A 426 -13.08 7.47 -25.63
C VAL A 426 -13.29 6.99 -24.20
N ARG A 427 -12.48 6.06 -23.74
CA ARG A 427 -12.65 5.35 -22.46
C ARG A 427 -11.32 5.30 -21.71
N SER A 428 -10.92 6.40 -21.10
CA SER A 428 -9.80 6.43 -20.18
C SER A 428 -10.25 6.26 -18.73
N PHE A 429 -9.45 5.62 -17.89
CA PHE A 429 -9.75 5.56 -16.45
C PHE A 429 -9.84 6.96 -15.84
N ALA A 430 -9.00 7.90 -16.28
CA ALA A 430 -9.01 9.27 -15.77
C ALA A 430 -10.37 9.96 -16.01
N ASP A 431 -10.95 9.82 -17.19
CA ASP A 431 -12.24 10.42 -17.51
C ASP A 431 -13.41 9.74 -16.80
N ILE A 432 -13.34 8.40 -16.64
CA ILE A 432 -14.32 7.65 -15.84
C ILE A 432 -14.29 8.09 -14.39
N ILE A 433 -13.10 8.26 -13.80
CA ILE A 433 -12.91 8.72 -12.42
C ILE A 433 -13.46 10.15 -12.28
N GLU A 434 -13.10 11.06 -13.19
CA GLU A 434 -13.51 12.46 -13.15
C GLU A 434 -15.04 12.62 -13.20
N GLN A 435 -15.72 11.82 -14.03
CA GLN A 435 -17.17 11.83 -14.15
C GLN A 435 -17.89 11.16 -12.97
N SER A 436 -17.22 10.31 -12.20
CA SER A 436 -17.79 9.57 -11.06
C SER A 436 -17.59 10.29 -9.71
N ARG A 437 -17.36 11.60 -9.72
CA ARG A 437 -17.22 12.43 -8.51
C ARG A 437 -18.39 12.32 -7.52
N PRO A 438 -19.66 12.22 -7.94
CA PRO A 438 -20.77 12.01 -7.02
C PRO A 438 -20.66 10.73 -6.17
N ASP A 439 -19.95 9.71 -6.67
CA ASP A 439 -19.68 8.46 -5.95
C ASP A 439 -18.54 8.57 -4.93
N GLY A 440 -17.86 9.72 -4.90
CA GLY A 440 -16.70 9.99 -4.04
C GLY A 440 -15.37 9.68 -4.71
N TRP A 441 -15.36 9.41 -6.03
CA TRP A 441 -14.13 9.22 -6.80
C TRP A 441 -13.50 10.56 -7.13
N GLY A 442 -12.25 10.55 -7.52
CA GLY A 442 -11.56 11.76 -7.94
C GLY A 442 -10.18 11.50 -8.50
N THR A 443 -9.78 12.32 -9.47
CA THR A 443 -8.42 12.31 -10.03
C THR A 443 -7.46 13.06 -9.10
N PHE A 444 -6.15 12.89 -9.32
CA PHE A 444 -5.14 13.68 -8.62
C PHE A 444 -5.34 15.17 -8.81
N GLU A 445 -5.67 15.61 -10.03
CA GLU A 445 -5.88 17.03 -10.36
C GLU A 445 -7.04 17.61 -9.57
N GLN A 446 -8.16 16.90 -9.46
CA GLN A 446 -9.31 17.34 -8.65
C GLN A 446 -8.94 17.44 -7.17
N ASN A 447 -8.29 16.42 -6.62
CA ASN A 447 -7.94 16.40 -5.20
C ASN A 447 -6.87 17.47 -4.86
N LEU A 448 -5.88 17.67 -5.75
CA LEU A 448 -4.88 18.73 -5.60
C LEU A 448 -5.52 20.11 -5.65
N THR A 449 -6.48 20.34 -6.56
CA THR A 449 -7.23 21.62 -6.64
C THR A 449 -7.98 21.87 -5.33
N GLU A 450 -8.69 20.89 -4.80
CA GLU A 450 -9.38 21.01 -3.51
C GLU A 450 -8.43 21.36 -2.35
N LYS A 451 -7.24 20.75 -2.31
CA LYS A 451 -6.23 21.05 -1.28
C LYS A 451 -5.62 22.45 -1.46
N TYR A 452 -5.48 22.90 -2.69
CA TYR A 452 -5.04 24.25 -3.01
C TYR A 452 -6.09 25.31 -2.60
N GLU A 453 -7.35 25.11 -2.95
CA GLU A 453 -8.46 25.98 -2.56
C GLU A 453 -8.62 26.08 -1.03
N GLN A 454 -8.35 24.99 -0.31
CA GLN A 454 -8.31 24.95 1.15
C GLN A 454 -7.07 25.64 1.74
N GLY A 455 -6.14 26.14 0.94
CA GLY A 455 -4.88 26.75 1.39
C GLY A 455 -3.90 25.76 2.04
N LEU A 456 -4.09 24.47 1.86
CA LEU A 456 -3.26 23.43 2.47
C LEU A 456 -1.95 23.20 1.71
N ILE A 457 -1.92 23.44 0.40
CA ILE A 457 -0.74 23.30 -0.46
C ILE A 457 -0.58 24.52 -1.35
N THR A 458 0.62 24.73 -1.86
CA THR A 458 0.90 25.81 -2.81
C THR A 458 0.56 25.40 -4.25
N GLU A 459 0.48 26.37 -5.14
CA GLU A 459 0.28 26.14 -6.58
C GLU A 459 1.41 25.29 -7.17
N GLU A 460 2.67 25.61 -6.81
CA GLU A 460 3.84 24.84 -7.26
C GLU A 460 3.75 23.38 -6.80
N THR A 461 3.30 23.15 -5.56
CA THR A 461 3.09 21.79 -5.03
C THR A 461 2.02 21.05 -5.84
N ALA A 462 0.90 21.71 -6.15
CA ALA A 462 -0.16 21.13 -6.95
C ALA A 462 0.33 20.79 -8.37
N MET A 463 1.04 21.71 -9.00
CA MET A 463 1.68 21.47 -10.29
C MET A 463 2.70 20.33 -10.24
N LEU A 464 3.58 20.31 -9.23
CA LEU A 464 4.62 19.28 -9.09
C LEU A 464 4.01 17.88 -8.99
N LEU A 465 2.97 17.71 -8.18
CA LEU A 465 2.36 16.43 -7.86
C LEU A 465 1.27 15.97 -8.83
N SER A 466 0.84 16.79 -9.77
CA SER A 466 -0.17 16.41 -10.78
C SER A 466 0.38 15.39 -11.77
N VAL A 467 -0.51 14.59 -12.33
CA VAL A 467 -0.23 13.63 -13.42
C VAL A 467 -0.31 14.36 -14.77
N ASN A 468 -1.40 15.08 -14.99
CA ASN A 468 -1.62 15.86 -16.21
C ASN A 468 -1.43 17.35 -15.93
N LYS A 469 -0.29 17.90 -16.37
CA LYS A 469 0.09 19.30 -16.12
C LYS A 469 -0.87 20.30 -16.79
N SER A 470 -1.34 19.98 -17.99
CA SER A 470 -2.26 20.86 -18.72
C SER A 470 -3.63 20.94 -18.04
N ARG A 471 -4.19 19.78 -17.65
CA ARG A 471 -5.44 19.75 -16.87
C ARG A 471 -5.27 20.44 -15.51
N MET A 472 -4.11 20.25 -14.85
CA MET A 472 -3.85 20.91 -13.57
C MET A 472 -3.82 22.42 -13.71
N ARG A 473 -3.11 22.97 -14.72
CA ARG A 473 -3.07 24.40 -14.98
C ARG A 473 -4.46 24.99 -15.18
N GLN A 474 -5.27 24.38 -16.04
CA GLN A 474 -6.66 24.81 -16.25
C GLN A 474 -7.49 24.84 -14.96
N LYS A 475 -7.35 23.80 -14.11
CA LYS A 475 -8.08 23.74 -12.83
C LYS A 475 -7.59 24.81 -11.86
N LEU A 476 -6.28 25.07 -11.82
CA LEU A 476 -5.70 26.13 -10.98
C LEU A 476 -6.12 27.54 -11.45
N ASP A 477 -6.18 27.79 -12.76
CA ASP A 477 -6.65 29.08 -13.31
C ASP A 477 -8.11 29.34 -12.92
N ILE A 478 -8.95 28.30 -12.94
CA ILE A 478 -10.34 28.37 -12.46
C ILE A 478 -10.39 28.64 -10.96
N ALA A 479 -9.61 27.87 -10.17
CA ALA A 479 -9.54 28.02 -8.72
C ALA A 479 -9.05 29.43 -8.32
N ASN A 480 -8.03 29.96 -9.02
CA ASN A 480 -7.51 31.31 -8.78
C ASN A 480 -8.57 32.37 -9.03
N LYS A 481 -9.37 32.26 -10.10
CA LYS A 481 -10.51 33.16 -10.35
C LYS A 481 -11.54 33.08 -9.22
N HIS A 482 -11.88 31.87 -8.73
CA HIS A 482 -12.80 31.71 -7.60
C HIS A 482 -12.26 32.32 -6.31
N LEU A 483 -10.94 32.25 -6.10
CA LEU A 483 -10.27 32.82 -4.92
C LEU A 483 -10.00 34.32 -5.03
N GLY A 484 -10.41 34.99 -6.14
CA GLY A 484 -10.14 36.40 -6.37
C GLY A 484 -8.65 36.74 -6.54
N LYS A 485 -7.83 35.75 -6.84
CA LYS A 485 -6.41 35.95 -7.15
C LYS A 485 -6.33 36.32 -8.63
N ASP A 486 -6.05 37.61 -8.92
CA ASP A 486 -5.83 38.07 -10.28
C ASP A 486 -4.70 37.26 -10.93
N THR A 487 -5.03 36.52 -11.98
CA THR A 487 -4.05 35.78 -12.80
C THR A 487 -3.33 36.74 -13.77
N ALA A 488 -3.00 37.95 -13.31
CA ALA A 488 -2.33 38.97 -14.11
C ALA A 488 -0.83 38.70 -14.26
N THR A 489 -0.44 37.46 -14.64
CA THR A 489 0.89 37.16 -15.22
C THR A 489 0.85 35.91 -16.05
N SER A 490 -0.01 35.85 -17.05
CA SER A 490 0.35 35.16 -18.28
C SER A 490 0.68 36.26 -19.28
N ASP A 491 1.92 36.34 -19.73
CA ASP A 491 2.24 36.96 -20.99
C ASP A 491 1.38 36.30 -22.06
N GLY A 492 0.14 36.71 -22.09
CA GLY A 492 -0.83 36.31 -23.08
C GLY A 492 -0.34 36.86 -24.40
N PHE A 493 -0.18 35.98 -25.35
CA PHE A 493 -0.30 36.32 -26.76
C PHE A 493 -1.52 37.28 -26.88
N LYS A 494 -1.27 38.57 -26.82
CA LYS A 494 -2.19 39.58 -27.31
C LYS A 494 -2.16 39.42 -28.81
N LEU A 495 -3.17 38.77 -29.37
CA LEU A 495 -3.53 39.00 -30.75
C LEU A 495 -3.74 40.50 -30.85
N ALA A 496 -2.82 41.16 -31.57
CA ALA A 496 -3.02 42.53 -31.99
C ALA A 496 -4.36 42.56 -32.72
N LYS A 497 -5.37 43.25 -32.13
CA LYS A 497 -6.53 43.66 -32.88
C LYS A 497 -6.00 44.52 -34.02
N GLY A 498 -6.21 44.03 -35.24
CA GLY A 498 -5.97 44.82 -36.42
C GLY A 498 -6.72 46.12 -36.27
N ALA A 499 -5.99 47.21 -36.46
CA ALA A 499 -6.58 48.52 -36.60
C ALA A 499 -7.47 48.54 -37.82
N ASP A 500 -8.58 49.14 -37.57
CA ASP A 500 -9.69 49.59 -38.37
C ASP A 500 -9.53 49.65 -39.89
N ASP A 501 -10.55 49.14 -40.55
CA ASP A 501 -10.98 49.39 -41.89
C ASP A 501 -11.03 50.93 -42.15
N GLU A 502 -10.15 51.43 -42.99
CA GLU A 502 -10.42 52.60 -43.83
C GLU A 502 -10.46 52.13 -45.28
N GLU A 503 -11.66 52.16 -45.83
CA GLU A 503 -11.96 52.03 -47.25
C GLU A 503 -11.26 53.17 -47.99
N GLU A 504 -10.31 52.89 -48.88
CA GLU A 504 -10.01 53.73 -50.04
C GLU A 504 -9.89 52.81 -51.27
N GLU A 505 -10.88 52.98 -52.16
CA GLU A 505 -10.79 52.59 -53.56
C GLU A 505 -9.58 53.29 -54.20
N HIS A 506 -8.70 52.58 -54.92
CA HIS A 506 -8.24 52.96 -56.23
C HIS A 506 -7.30 51.92 -56.88
N ASP A 507 -7.76 51.53 -58.01
CA ASP A 507 -7.06 51.35 -59.32
C ASP A 507 -6.10 50.19 -59.55
N VAL A 508 -6.55 49.47 -60.55
CA VAL A 508 -5.90 48.39 -61.28
C VAL A 508 -4.75 48.94 -62.15
N ASN A 509 -3.66 48.28 -62.16
CA ASN A 509 -2.68 48.15 -63.21
C ASN A 509 -1.22 48.51 -62.81
N SER A 510 -0.37 47.55 -62.74
CA SER A 510 0.74 47.30 -63.68
C SER A 510 1.78 46.30 -63.12
N MET A 511 1.91 45.26 -63.84
CA MET A 511 3.12 44.57 -64.32
C MET A 511 4.42 44.50 -63.49
N ASN A 512 4.80 43.22 -63.30
CA ASN A 512 6.16 42.68 -63.52
C ASN A 512 7.32 43.07 -62.62
N GLY A 513 7.89 42.08 -62.01
CA GLY A 513 9.24 42.15 -61.48
C GLY A 513 9.69 40.90 -60.68
N PHE A 514 10.14 39.88 -61.38
CA PHE A 514 10.92 38.78 -60.83
C PHE A 514 12.13 39.29 -60.08
N SER A 515 12.37 38.84 -58.86
CA SER A 515 13.73 38.67 -58.35
C SER A 515 13.77 37.63 -57.24
N SER A 516 14.32 36.51 -57.58
CA SER A 516 14.73 35.42 -56.69
C SER A 516 15.94 35.84 -55.86
N LYS A 517 15.88 35.61 -54.54
CA LYS A 517 17.06 35.60 -53.70
C LYS A 517 17.18 34.23 -53.02
N PRO A 518 18.34 33.56 -53.05
CA PRO A 518 18.47 32.17 -52.67
C PRO A 518 18.53 31.97 -51.14
N ALA A 519 18.04 30.82 -50.72
CA ALA A 519 18.07 30.32 -49.35
C ALA A 519 19.51 30.09 -48.87
N ALA A 520 19.75 30.48 -47.61
CA ALA A 520 21.01 30.19 -46.91
C ALA A 520 21.11 28.70 -46.55
N ALA A 521 22.29 28.15 -46.78
CA ALA A 521 22.64 26.75 -46.49
C ALA A 521 22.72 26.45 -45.00
N PRO A 522 22.45 25.21 -44.57
CA PRO A 522 22.56 24.80 -43.16
C PRO A 522 24.02 24.63 -42.72
N ALA A 523 24.30 24.96 -41.45
CA ALA A 523 25.60 24.83 -40.81
C ALA A 523 26.05 23.35 -40.67
N PRO A 524 27.36 23.06 -40.69
CA PRO A 524 27.87 21.69 -40.66
C PRO A 524 27.75 21.04 -39.28
N ALA A 525 27.45 19.73 -39.28
CA ALA A 525 27.35 18.86 -38.10
C ALA A 525 28.72 18.69 -37.42
N ALA A 526 28.71 18.62 -36.10
CA ALA A 526 29.89 18.33 -35.28
C ALA A 526 30.40 16.90 -35.48
N PRO A 527 31.72 16.65 -35.38
CA PRO A 527 32.31 15.35 -35.64
C PRO A 527 32.03 14.34 -34.51
N ALA A 528 31.84 13.09 -34.90
CA ALA A 528 31.66 11.94 -34.03
C ALA A 528 32.94 11.62 -33.21
N PRO A 529 32.81 11.09 -31.97
CA PRO A 529 33.96 10.69 -31.16
C PRO A 529 34.62 9.43 -31.72
N ALA A 530 35.96 9.42 -31.64
CA ALA A 530 36.82 8.35 -32.11
C ALA A 530 36.68 7.04 -31.29
N PRO A 531 36.92 5.85 -31.87
CA PRO A 531 36.80 4.59 -31.14
C PRO A 531 38.00 4.39 -30.20
N LEU A 532 37.69 3.93 -28.97
CA LEU A 532 38.65 3.51 -27.95
C LEU A 532 39.42 2.28 -28.42
N GLY A 533 40.74 2.41 -28.51
CA GLY A 533 41.66 1.36 -28.88
C GLY A 533 41.78 0.25 -27.84
N ASP A 534 42.04 -0.96 -28.34
CA ASP A 534 42.29 -2.20 -27.61
C ASP A 534 43.41 -2.09 -26.56
N LEU A 535 43.07 -2.29 -25.30
CA LEU A 535 44.04 -2.54 -24.24
C LEU A 535 44.34 -4.03 -24.17
N LYS A 536 45.50 -4.43 -24.74
CA LYS A 536 46.07 -5.76 -24.56
C LYS A 536 46.50 -5.98 -23.11
N LEU A 537 45.85 -6.94 -22.43
CA LEU A 537 46.34 -7.54 -21.19
C LEU A 537 47.65 -8.33 -21.48
N LYS A 538 48.73 -7.95 -20.83
CA LYS A 538 49.94 -8.78 -20.67
C LYS A 538 49.75 -9.69 -19.45
N LYS A 539 50.19 -10.94 -19.65
CA LYS A 539 50.21 -12.04 -18.69
C LYS A 539 50.90 -11.69 -17.37
#